data_a86409c005e028d1a7ee78c34749308c
#
_entry.id   a86409c005e028d1a7ee78c34749308c
#
_cell.length_a   1.000
_cell.length_b   1.000
_cell.length_c   1.000
_cell.angle_alpha   90.00
_cell.angle_beta   90.00
_cell.angle_gamma   90.00
#
_symmetry.space_group_name_H-M   'P 1'
#
loop_
_entity.id
_entity.type
_entity.pdbx_description
1 polymer ?
#
loop_
_entity_poly.entity_id
_entity_poly.type
_entity_poly.pdbx_seq_one_letter_code
_entity_poly.pdbx_strand_id
1 'polypeptide(L)'
;MIKTLAKNIKGFVKESVLTPFFMILEVIVETIIPFLMSSMIDDGINKGDMQHILITGGYMGALALTGLFAGMMGGIYGAKASAGFARNLRRSMFANIQSFSFANIDRYSTAGLVTRMTTDVTNLQNAYQMLLRMCFRAPVSLICAMAMTFIINARLACIYLIATILLSVVLAFIMNATYKYFSQVFEKYDELNASVQENVTSIRVVKAFVREKHEVGKFRKAADNVYRLFVKAENAMVTVSPIMMVTSYASIILVSWFGANMIVSSELTTGELTSMLTYCMNILMNLLMVAMVFVMLTMSLASGKRVAGVLNEKSTLANPENPVYEVKDGSIEFDNVSFSYNTKAEKPILNDINLKIKSGETIGIIGGTGSSKTSLVNLIARLYDVTEGSVKVGGKDVRDYDIETLRDKVSVVLQSNVLFSGTILDNLRWGNENATEEECVNACKLACADAFIESFPDKYNTKIEQGGTNVSGGQKQRLCIARALLKNPKILILDDSTSAVDTATDASIRKAFSENIPDTTKLIISQRVSSVSHADKIIVMDDGEISAVGTHEELIKNSPIYNEIYVAQTSGNGDFDAKGEL
;
A
#
# COMPACT_ATOMS: atom_id res chain seq x y z
N MET A 1 9.61 3.94 -13.72
CA MET A 1 8.83 2.75 -13.35
C MET A 1 9.59 1.45 -13.63
N ILE A 2 9.75 1.02 -14.89
CA ILE A 2 10.39 -0.28 -15.23
C ILE A 2 11.78 -0.41 -14.60
N LYS A 3 12.62 0.63 -14.70
CA LYS A 3 13.97 0.67 -14.11
C LYS A 3 13.97 0.48 -12.58
N THR A 4 12.98 1.07 -11.89
CA THR A 4 12.81 0.94 -10.43
C THR A 4 12.37 -0.47 -10.04
N LEU A 5 11.40 -1.03 -10.77
CA LEU A 5 10.91 -2.39 -10.53
C LEU A 5 12.00 -3.43 -10.82
N ALA A 6 12.74 -3.28 -11.93
CA ALA A 6 13.80 -4.21 -12.34
C ALA A 6 14.95 -4.33 -11.31
N LYS A 7 15.24 -3.28 -10.53
CA LYS A 7 16.22 -3.36 -9.44
C LYS A 7 15.87 -4.43 -8.38
N ASN A 8 14.58 -4.74 -8.22
CA ASN A 8 14.10 -5.73 -7.26
C ASN A 8 14.17 -7.18 -7.76
N ILE A 9 14.65 -7.41 -8.98
CA ILE A 9 14.98 -8.75 -9.50
C ILE A 9 16.31 -9.27 -8.90
N LYS A 10 17.11 -8.39 -8.30
CA LYS A 10 18.42 -8.73 -7.71
C LYS A 10 18.31 -9.94 -6.76
N GLY A 11 19.20 -10.92 -6.94
CA GLY A 11 19.20 -12.19 -6.20
C GLY A 11 18.40 -13.30 -6.88
N PHE A 12 17.59 -13.00 -7.92
CA PHE A 12 16.78 -13.97 -8.68
C PHE A 12 16.99 -13.85 -10.20
N VAL A 13 18.10 -13.25 -10.60
CA VAL A 13 18.45 -13.08 -12.03
C VAL A 13 18.65 -14.42 -12.72
N LYS A 14 19.30 -15.38 -12.03
CA LYS A 14 19.53 -16.73 -12.55
C LYS A 14 18.20 -17.42 -12.89
N GLU A 15 17.26 -17.42 -11.95
CA GLU A 15 15.94 -18.01 -12.11
C GLU A 15 15.14 -17.31 -13.21
N SER A 16 15.28 -15.99 -13.30
CA SER A 16 14.63 -15.16 -14.32
C SER A 16 15.15 -15.42 -15.74
N VAL A 17 16.39 -15.85 -15.90
CA VAL A 17 16.97 -16.22 -17.21
C VAL A 17 16.70 -17.69 -17.53
N LEU A 18 16.77 -18.58 -16.53
CA LEU A 18 16.52 -20.01 -16.74
C LEU A 18 15.06 -20.29 -17.11
N THR A 19 14.11 -19.52 -16.62
CA THR A 19 12.69 -19.71 -16.96
C THR A 19 12.43 -19.59 -18.46
N PRO A 20 12.74 -18.47 -19.15
CA PRO A 20 12.61 -18.39 -20.60
C PRO A 20 13.39 -19.46 -21.35
N PHE A 21 14.60 -19.81 -20.89
CA PHE A 21 15.40 -20.84 -21.50
C PHE A 21 14.68 -22.19 -21.55
N PHE A 22 14.14 -22.64 -20.40
CA PHE A 22 13.39 -23.89 -20.34
C PHE A 22 12.08 -23.84 -21.11
N MET A 23 11.39 -22.67 -21.12
CA MET A 23 10.19 -22.47 -21.92
C MET A 23 10.45 -22.56 -23.43
N ILE A 24 11.57 -22.01 -23.90
CA ILE A 24 11.99 -22.12 -25.29
C ILE A 24 12.37 -23.59 -25.65
N LEU A 25 13.09 -24.25 -24.75
CA LEU A 25 13.45 -25.65 -24.93
C LEU A 25 12.22 -26.56 -25.04
N GLU A 26 11.24 -26.35 -24.14
CA GLU A 26 9.94 -27.04 -24.16
C GLU A 26 9.25 -26.86 -25.52
N VAL A 27 9.16 -25.62 -26.02
CA VAL A 27 8.52 -25.31 -27.30
C VAL A 27 9.24 -25.99 -28.50
N ILE A 28 10.58 -25.96 -28.53
CA ILE A 28 11.33 -26.60 -29.60
C ILE A 28 11.03 -28.11 -29.64
N VAL A 29 11.06 -28.75 -28.48
CA VAL A 29 10.77 -30.18 -28.33
C VAL A 29 9.34 -30.49 -28.74
N GLU A 30 8.38 -29.73 -28.25
CA GLU A 30 6.95 -29.88 -28.57
C GLU A 30 6.66 -29.71 -30.07
N THR A 31 7.40 -28.82 -30.74
CA THR A 31 7.21 -28.52 -32.16
C THR A 31 7.79 -29.65 -33.06
N ILE A 32 8.75 -30.44 -32.60
CA ILE A 32 9.33 -31.56 -33.36
C ILE A 32 8.40 -32.78 -33.39
N ILE A 33 7.57 -32.98 -32.36
CA ILE A 33 6.73 -34.18 -32.22
C ILE A 33 5.77 -34.37 -33.41
N PRO A 34 4.99 -33.35 -33.89
CA PRO A 34 4.14 -33.52 -35.07
C PRO A 34 4.92 -33.84 -36.36
N PHE A 35 6.15 -33.33 -36.48
CA PHE A 35 7.00 -33.64 -37.62
C PHE A 35 7.43 -35.12 -37.63
N LEU A 36 7.81 -35.68 -36.48
CA LEU A 36 8.11 -37.10 -36.34
C LEU A 36 6.87 -37.97 -36.56
N MET A 37 5.69 -37.49 -36.21
CA MET A 37 4.42 -38.16 -36.47
C MET A 37 4.21 -38.35 -37.98
N SER A 38 4.57 -37.35 -38.81
CA SER A 38 4.56 -37.50 -40.28
C SER A 38 5.41 -38.68 -40.73
N SER A 39 6.67 -38.73 -40.30
CA SER A 39 7.57 -39.85 -40.65
C SER A 39 7.03 -41.21 -40.16
N MET A 40 6.43 -41.25 -38.96
CA MET A 40 5.84 -42.48 -38.44
C MET A 40 4.66 -42.97 -39.31
N ILE A 41 3.85 -42.06 -39.86
CA ILE A 41 2.75 -42.40 -40.75
C ILE A 41 3.27 -42.84 -42.13
N ASP A 42 4.16 -42.06 -42.73
CA ASP A 42 4.57 -42.23 -44.13
C ASP A 42 5.56 -43.39 -44.29
N ASP A 43 6.56 -43.50 -43.43
CA ASP A 43 7.61 -44.53 -43.54
C ASP A 43 7.30 -45.76 -42.69
N GLY A 44 6.52 -45.61 -41.64
CA GLY A 44 6.13 -46.74 -40.77
C GLY A 44 4.82 -47.37 -41.20
N ILE A 45 3.67 -46.66 -41.03
CA ILE A 45 2.35 -47.22 -41.23
C ILE A 45 2.09 -47.55 -42.70
N ASN A 46 2.35 -46.58 -43.61
CA ASN A 46 2.04 -46.75 -45.03
C ASN A 46 2.93 -47.81 -45.70
N LYS A 47 4.16 -48.05 -45.16
CA LYS A 47 5.07 -49.09 -45.65
C LYS A 47 5.02 -50.36 -44.85
N GLY A 48 4.25 -50.45 -43.76
CA GLY A 48 4.14 -51.63 -42.90
C GLY A 48 5.41 -51.92 -42.10
N ASP A 49 6.31 -50.92 -41.90
CA ASP A 49 7.57 -51.07 -41.17
C ASP A 49 7.36 -50.87 -39.66
N MET A 50 7.12 -51.98 -38.93
CA MET A 50 6.94 -51.96 -37.49
C MET A 50 8.18 -51.51 -36.74
N GLN A 51 9.40 -51.77 -37.30
CA GLN A 51 10.63 -51.34 -36.66
C GLN A 51 10.75 -49.80 -36.68
N HIS A 52 10.46 -49.17 -37.81
CA HIS A 52 10.45 -47.71 -37.93
C HIS A 52 9.43 -47.08 -36.97
N ILE A 53 8.23 -47.67 -36.83
CA ILE A 53 7.18 -47.20 -35.89
C ILE A 53 7.72 -47.23 -34.45
N LEU A 54 8.34 -48.32 -34.02
CA LEU A 54 8.87 -48.46 -32.66
C LEU A 54 10.01 -47.47 -32.37
N ILE A 55 10.91 -47.30 -33.31
CA ILE A 55 12.06 -46.37 -33.17
C ILE A 55 11.55 -44.91 -33.10
N THR A 56 10.71 -44.51 -34.05
CA THR A 56 10.16 -43.16 -34.10
C THR A 56 9.26 -42.86 -32.89
N GLY A 57 8.44 -43.84 -32.46
CA GLY A 57 7.68 -43.77 -31.24
C GLY A 57 8.54 -43.61 -29.98
N GLY A 58 9.69 -44.32 -29.95
CA GLY A 58 10.69 -44.16 -28.89
C GLY A 58 11.29 -42.74 -28.84
N TYR A 59 11.64 -42.16 -30.01
CA TYR A 59 12.11 -40.78 -30.09
C TYR A 59 11.04 -39.79 -29.63
N MET A 60 9.79 -39.93 -30.07
CA MET A 60 8.67 -39.09 -29.63
C MET A 60 8.48 -39.17 -28.13
N GLY A 61 8.55 -40.38 -27.53
CA GLY A 61 8.48 -40.60 -26.10
C GLY A 61 9.61 -39.89 -25.33
N ALA A 62 10.85 -40.02 -25.84
CA ALA A 62 12.00 -39.34 -25.23
C ALA A 62 11.89 -37.82 -25.31
N LEU A 63 11.42 -37.27 -26.44
CA LEU A 63 11.15 -35.85 -26.60
C LEU A 63 10.02 -35.39 -25.65
N ALA A 64 8.94 -36.13 -25.53
CA ALA A 64 7.85 -35.80 -24.63
C ALA A 64 8.31 -35.72 -23.15
N LEU A 65 9.16 -36.68 -22.71
CA LEU A 65 9.80 -36.65 -21.39
C LEU A 65 10.73 -35.45 -21.20
N THR A 66 11.49 -35.10 -22.24
CA THR A 66 12.36 -33.90 -22.23
C THR A 66 11.52 -32.62 -22.13
N GLY A 67 10.41 -32.52 -22.87
CA GLY A 67 9.45 -31.41 -22.79
C GLY A 67 8.82 -31.31 -21.42
N LEU A 68 8.38 -32.42 -20.84
CA LEU A 68 7.87 -32.48 -19.47
C LEU A 68 8.91 -31.95 -18.46
N PHE A 69 10.15 -32.40 -18.55
CA PHE A 69 11.21 -31.92 -17.68
C PHE A 69 11.48 -30.42 -17.86
N ALA A 70 11.54 -29.95 -19.10
CA ALA A 70 11.74 -28.53 -19.40
C ALA A 70 10.58 -27.66 -18.87
N GLY A 71 9.32 -28.08 -19.09
CA GLY A 71 8.14 -27.39 -18.57
C GLY A 71 8.10 -27.33 -17.05
N MET A 72 8.46 -28.45 -16.38
CA MET A 72 8.56 -28.52 -14.93
C MET A 72 9.66 -27.57 -14.39
N MET A 73 10.86 -27.58 -14.98
CA MET A 73 11.95 -26.69 -14.58
C MET A 73 11.59 -25.22 -14.83
N GLY A 74 11.01 -24.89 -15.98
CA GLY A 74 10.48 -23.55 -16.27
C GLY A 74 9.43 -23.09 -15.25
N GLY A 75 8.56 -24.00 -14.82
CA GLY A 75 7.58 -23.74 -13.76
C GLY A 75 8.23 -23.44 -12.41
N ILE A 76 9.17 -24.26 -11.96
CA ILE A 76 9.88 -24.11 -10.68
C ILE A 76 10.70 -22.80 -10.66
N TYR A 77 11.51 -22.55 -11.69
CA TYR A 77 12.30 -21.33 -11.76
C TYR A 77 11.43 -20.07 -11.90
N GLY A 78 10.35 -20.13 -12.67
CA GLY A 78 9.40 -19.04 -12.82
C GLY A 78 8.69 -18.68 -11.50
N ALA A 79 8.29 -19.69 -10.73
CA ALA A 79 7.70 -19.50 -9.41
C ALA A 79 8.70 -18.88 -8.42
N LYS A 80 9.94 -19.40 -8.38
CA LYS A 80 11.02 -18.84 -7.53
C LYS A 80 11.34 -17.40 -7.91
N ALA A 81 11.48 -17.09 -9.21
CA ALA A 81 11.78 -15.76 -9.70
C ALA A 81 10.67 -14.74 -9.32
N SER A 82 9.42 -15.11 -9.58
CA SER A 82 8.28 -14.22 -9.33
C SER A 82 8.01 -13.99 -7.83
N ALA A 83 8.06 -15.05 -7.02
CA ALA A 83 7.93 -14.94 -5.57
C ALA A 83 9.09 -14.15 -4.94
N GLY A 84 10.32 -14.39 -5.43
CA GLY A 84 11.49 -13.64 -5.00
C GLY A 84 11.43 -12.15 -5.35
N PHE A 85 10.98 -11.83 -6.55
CA PHE A 85 10.72 -10.46 -6.98
C PHE A 85 9.69 -9.77 -6.07
N ALA A 86 8.55 -10.43 -5.80
CA ALA A 86 7.52 -9.89 -4.92
C ALA A 86 8.02 -9.70 -3.47
N ARG A 87 8.81 -10.65 -2.94
CA ARG A 87 9.47 -10.52 -1.64
C ARG A 87 10.34 -9.27 -1.58
N ASN A 88 11.18 -9.06 -2.59
CA ASN A 88 12.07 -7.90 -2.64
C ASN A 88 11.29 -6.59 -2.77
N LEU A 89 10.22 -6.55 -3.57
CA LEU A 89 9.33 -5.39 -3.66
C LEU A 89 8.73 -5.03 -2.30
N ARG A 90 8.13 -6.01 -1.61
CA ARG A 90 7.55 -5.78 -0.27
C ARG A 90 8.58 -5.27 0.71
N ARG A 91 9.78 -5.87 0.74
CA ARG A 91 10.89 -5.44 1.60
C ARG A 91 11.32 -4.01 1.30
N SER A 92 11.53 -3.68 0.02
CA SER A 92 11.97 -2.34 -0.39
C SER A 92 10.89 -1.28 -0.13
N MET A 93 9.62 -1.61 -0.38
CA MET A 93 8.50 -0.72 -0.09
C MET A 93 8.35 -0.48 1.39
N PHE A 94 8.39 -1.54 2.22
CA PHE A 94 8.27 -1.40 3.66
C PHE A 94 9.40 -0.56 4.25
N ALA A 95 10.64 -0.81 3.85
CA ALA A 95 11.78 0.00 4.27
C ALA A 95 11.64 1.48 3.87
N ASN A 96 11.14 1.75 2.65
CA ASN A 96 10.92 3.12 2.20
C ASN A 96 9.77 3.81 2.96
N ILE A 97 8.67 3.10 3.25
CA ILE A 97 7.55 3.63 4.04
C ILE A 97 8.00 3.99 5.46
N GLN A 98 8.90 3.19 6.08
CA GLN A 98 9.45 3.51 7.40
C GLN A 98 10.31 4.79 7.40
N SER A 99 10.86 5.19 6.26
CA SER A 99 11.62 6.44 6.12
C SER A 99 10.75 7.66 5.83
N PHE A 100 9.44 7.51 5.61
CA PHE A 100 8.54 8.61 5.27
C PHE A 100 8.38 9.59 6.42
N SER A 101 8.30 10.88 6.08
CA SER A 101 7.83 11.92 6.99
C SER A 101 6.31 11.86 7.16
N PHE A 102 5.77 12.57 8.15
CA PHE A 102 4.32 12.73 8.31
C PHE A 102 3.68 13.31 7.05
N ALA A 103 4.28 14.30 6.40
CA ALA A 103 3.79 14.88 5.15
C ALA A 103 3.68 13.85 4.01
N ASN A 104 4.61 12.88 3.93
CA ASN A 104 4.48 11.78 2.98
C ASN A 104 3.32 10.84 3.35
N ILE A 105 3.17 10.52 4.65
CA ILE A 105 2.11 9.61 5.14
C ILE A 105 0.72 10.24 4.92
N ASP A 106 0.56 11.52 5.17
CA ASP A 106 -0.71 12.25 4.96
C ASP A 106 -1.14 12.23 3.49
N ARG A 107 -0.17 12.25 2.57
CA ARG A 107 -0.42 12.16 1.13
C ARG A 107 -0.91 10.76 0.70
N TYR A 108 -0.52 9.72 1.43
CA TYR A 108 -0.91 8.34 1.18
C TYR A 108 -1.88 7.87 2.27
N SER A 109 -3.09 7.44 1.90
CA SER A 109 -3.94 6.79 2.90
C SER A 109 -3.33 5.46 3.37
N THR A 110 -3.47 5.12 4.64
CA THR A 110 -3.00 3.84 5.19
C THR A 110 -3.57 2.64 4.42
N ALA A 111 -4.87 2.66 4.12
CA ALA A 111 -5.53 1.63 3.30
C ALA A 111 -4.91 1.53 1.90
N GLY A 112 -4.55 2.68 1.30
CA GLY A 112 -3.88 2.75 0.01
C GLY A 112 -2.47 2.14 0.04
N LEU A 113 -1.68 2.35 1.09
CA LEU A 113 -0.37 1.74 1.27
C LEU A 113 -0.48 0.21 1.46
N VAL A 114 -1.43 -0.25 2.27
CA VAL A 114 -1.71 -1.68 2.46
C VAL A 114 -2.08 -2.34 1.14
N THR A 115 -3.00 -1.75 0.36
CA THR A 115 -3.40 -2.27 -0.96
C THR A 115 -2.20 -2.38 -1.92
N ARG A 116 -1.29 -1.39 -1.91
CA ARG A 116 -0.08 -1.41 -2.75
C ARG A 116 0.88 -2.51 -2.34
N MET A 117 1.05 -2.76 -1.03
CA MET A 117 1.94 -3.82 -0.52
C MET A 117 1.37 -5.23 -0.69
N THR A 118 0.05 -5.38 -0.76
CA THR A 118 -0.65 -6.66 -0.89
C THR A 118 -1.08 -6.91 -2.34
N THR A 119 -2.17 -6.33 -2.75
CA THR A 119 -2.82 -6.59 -4.05
C THR A 119 -1.94 -6.15 -5.23
N ASP A 120 -1.38 -4.92 -5.21
CA ASP A 120 -0.59 -4.43 -6.33
C ASP A 120 0.71 -5.23 -6.51
N VAL A 121 1.39 -5.59 -5.42
CA VAL A 121 2.58 -6.45 -5.49
C VAL A 121 2.23 -7.85 -5.98
N THR A 122 1.08 -8.41 -5.59
CA THR A 122 0.62 -9.71 -6.09
C THR A 122 0.28 -9.66 -7.58
N ASN A 123 -0.35 -8.59 -8.06
CA ASN A 123 -0.59 -8.38 -9.48
C ASN A 123 0.72 -8.29 -10.26
N LEU A 124 1.73 -7.60 -9.75
CA LEU A 124 3.05 -7.52 -10.35
C LEU A 124 3.79 -8.87 -10.32
N GLN A 125 3.64 -9.66 -9.27
CA GLN A 125 4.18 -11.01 -9.17
C GLN A 125 3.62 -11.90 -10.28
N ASN A 126 2.30 -11.90 -10.45
CA ASN A 126 1.61 -12.70 -11.47
C ASN A 126 2.00 -12.24 -12.88
N ALA A 127 2.05 -10.92 -13.11
CA ALA A 127 2.48 -10.35 -14.39
C ALA A 127 3.93 -10.72 -14.70
N TYR A 128 4.82 -10.67 -13.72
CA TYR A 128 6.23 -11.03 -13.89
C TYR A 128 6.38 -12.53 -14.20
N GLN A 129 5.64 -13.40 -13.50
CA GLN A 129 5.63 -14.83 -13.79
C GLN A 129 5.14 -15.11 -15.21
N MET A 130 4.05 -14.43 -15.63
CA MET A 130 3.51 -14.57 -16.97
C MET A 130 4.48 -14.05 -18.04
N LEU A 131 5.14 -12.92 -17.77
CA LEU A 131 6.19 -12.39 -18.64
C LEU A 131 7.32 -13.40 -18.86
N LEU A 132 7.81 -14.01 -17.80
CA LEU A 132 8.92 -14.99 -17.90
C LEU A 132 8.52 -16.28 -18.62
N ARG A 133 7.27 -16.73 -18.49
CA ARG A 133 6.80 -17.99 -19.07
C ARG A 133 6.13 -17.80 -20.43
N MET A 134 5.06 -16.99 -20.46
CA MET A 134 4.17 -16.91 -21.62
C MET A 134 4.64 -15.94 -22.71
N CYS A 135 5.29 -14.82 -22.33
CA CYS A 135 5.81 -13.87 -23.32
C CYS A 135 6.94 -14.45 -24.18
N PHE A 136 7.62 -15.47 -23.69
CA PHE A 136 8.64 -16.19 -24.49
C PHE A 136 8.03 -17.41 -25.17
N ARG A 137 7.23 -18.20 -24.45
CA ARG A 137 6.64 -19.41 -25.00
C ARG A 137 5.76 -19.17 -26.21
N ALA A 138 4.78 -18.27 -26.10
CA ALA A 138 3.76 -18.12 -27.14
C ALA A 138 4.32 -17.56 -28.47
N PRO A 139 5.16 -16.50 -28.51
CA PRO A 139 5.77 -16.04 -29.76
C PRO A 139 6.72 -17.06 -30.36
N VAL A 140 7.55 -17.74 -29.54
CA VAL A 140 8.50 -18.75 -30.03
C VAL A 140 7.72 -19.94 -30.61
N SER A 141 6.68 -20.42 -29.95
CA SER A 141 5.83 -21.50 -30.45
C SER A 141 5.14 -21.14 -31.77
N LEU A 142 4.65 -19.89 -31.90
CA LEU A 142 4.06 -19.39 -33.13
C LEU A 142 5.08 -19.40 -34.28
N ILE A 143 6.31 -18.89 -34.03
CA ILE A 143 7.37 -18.82 -35.01
C ILE A 143 7.84 -20.23 -35.38
N CYS A 144 8.06 -21.12 -34.42
CA CYS A 144 8.51 -22.49 -34.67
C CYS A 144 7.46 -23.29 -35.45
N ALA A 145 6.18 -23.22 -35.05
CA ALA A 145 5.11 -23.91 -35.75
C ALA A 145 4.95 -23.37 -37.19
N MET A 146 5.03 -22.05 -37.39
CA MET A 146 4.99 -21.45 -38.72
C MET A 146 6.20 -21.88 -39.57
N ALA A 147 7.41 -21.88 -39.00
CA ALA A 147 8.60 -22.34 -39.70
C ALA A 147 8.48 -23.81 -40.14
N MET A 148 7.98 -24.68 -39.28
CA MET A 148 7.76 -26.09 -39.61
C MET A 148 6.73 -26.28 -40.72
N THR A 149 5.65 -25.49 -40.75
CA THR A 149 4.70 -25.55 -41.86
C THR A 149 5.33 -25.11 -43.19
N PHE A 150 6.21 -24.10 -43.18
CA PHE A 150 6.94 -23.69 -44.39
C PHE A 150 7.96 -24.74 -44.85
N ILE A 151 8.59 -25.47 -43.94
CA ILE A 151 9.51 -26.58 -44.24
C ILE A 151 8.76 -27.71 -44.91
N ILE A 152 7.55 -28.06 -44.43
CA ILE A 152 6.75 -29.13 -45.00
C ILE A 152 6.21 -28.73 -46.38
N ASN A 153 5.46 -27.65 -46.46
CA ASN A 153 4.93 -27.16 -47.73
C ASN A 153 4.65 -25.65 -47.69
N ALA A 154 5.43 -24.87 -48.45
CA ALA A 154 5.34 -23.42 -48.48
C ALA A 154 4.00 -22.90 -49.04
N ARG A 155 3.36 -23.58 -50.01
CA ARG A 155 2.08 -23.16 -50.60
C ARG A 155 0.95 -23.23 -49.55
N LEU A 156 0.87 -24.34 -48.80
CA LEU A 156 -0.12 -24.52 -47.77
C LEU A 156 0.18 -23.65 -46.54
N ALA A 157 1.45 -23.42 -46.20
CA ALA A 157 1.86 -22.55 -45.12
C ALA A 157 1.38 -21.08 -45.30
N CYS A 158 1.27 -20.61 -46.57
CA CYS A 158 0.73 -19.30 -46.90
C CYS A 158 -0.73 -19.13 -46.41
N ILE A 159 -1.52 -20.21 -46.37
CA ILE A 159 -2.89 -20.17 -45.86
C ILE A 159 -2.86 -19.81 -44.36
N TYR A 160 -2.00 -20.45 -43.57
CA TYR A 160 -1.84 -20.15 -42.15
C TYR A 160 -1.26 -18.75 -41.92
N LEU A 161 -0.31 -18.32 -42.74
CA LEU A 161 0.25 -16.96 -42.66
C LEU A 161 -0.83 -15.90 -42.83
N ILE A 162 -1.64 -16.04 -43.89
CA ILE A 162 -2.76 -15.12 -44.17
C ILE A 162 -3.79 -15.15 -43.04
N ALA A 163 -4.18 -16.33 -42.59
CA ALA A 163 -5.11 -16.51 -41.48
C ALA A 163 -4.57 -15.86 -40.18
N THR A 164 -3.28 -16.04 -39.88
CA THR A 164 -2.62 -15.46 -38.70
C THR A 164 -2.59 -13.93 -38.78
N ILE A 165 -2.24 -13.36 -39.92
CA ILE A 165 -2.22 -11.89 -40.13
C ILE A 165 -3.63 -11.32 -39.98
N LEU A 166 -4.62 -11.92 -40.70
CA LEU A 166 -6.02 -11.48 -40.63
C LEU A 166 -6.55 -11.51 -39.20
N LEU A 167 -6.31 -12.63 -38.51
CA LEU A 167 -6.76 -12.81 -37.15
C LEU A 167 -6.05 -11.85 -36.18
N SER A 168 -4.76 -11.61 -36.37
CA SER A 168 -3.99 -10.62 -35.57
C SER A 168 -4.58 -9.22 -35.68
N VAL A 169 -4.94 -8.79 -36.89
CA VAL A 169 -5.57 -7.47 -37.12
C VAL A 169 -6.95 -7.41 -36.46
N VAL A 170 -7.77 -8.45 -36.59
CA VAL A 170 -9.10 -8.50 -36.00
C VAL A 170 -8.99 -8.51 -34.47
N LEU A 171 -8.09 -9.31 -33.91
CA LEU A 171 -7.85 -9.35 -32.45
C LEU A 171 -7.37 -7.99 -31.94
N ALA A 172 -6.44 -7.32 -32.64
CA ALA A 172 -5.97 -6.00 -32.23
C ALA A 172 -7.11 -4.97 -32.20
N PHE A 173 -8.03 -5.03 -33.19
CA PHE A 173 -9.20 -4.16 -33.23
C PHE A 173 -10.17 -4.44 -32.05
N ILE A 174 -10.50 -5.72 -31.81
CA ILE A 174 -11.37 -6.11 -30.70
C ILE A 174 -10.75 -5.72 -29.37
N MET A 175 -9.45 -5.97 -29.18
CA MET A 175 -8.74 -5.62 -27.95
C MET A 175 -8.76 -4.12 -27.66
N ASN A 176 -8.55 -3.28 -28.69
CA ASN A 176 -8.61 -1.83 -28.54
C ASN A 176 -10.02 -1.35 -28.14
N ALA A 177 -11.07 -1.91 -28.76
CA ALA A 177 -12.45 -1.64 -28.40
C ALA A 177 -12.77 -2.09 -26.96
N THR A 178 -12.38 -3.30 -26.62
CA THR A 178 -12.57 -3.91 -25.29
C THR A 178 -11.84 -3.10 -24.20
N TYR A 179 -10.61 -2.68 -24.43
CA TYR A 179 -9.84 -1.84 -23.52
C TYR A 179 -10.58 -0.55 -23.14
N LYS A 180 -11.18 0.13 -24.14
CA LYS A 180 -11.96 1.34 -23.92
C LYS A 180 -13.16 1.10 -23.00
N TYR A 181 -13.88 -0.02 -23.20
CA TYR A 181 -15.02 -0.36 -22.35
C TYR A 181 -14.58 -0.77 -20.94
N PHE A 182 -13.54 -1.60 -20.79
CA PHE A 182 -13.04 -2.00 -19.48
C PHE A 182 -12.51 -0.80 -18.66
N SER A 183 -11.86 0.16 -19.29
CA SER A 183 -11.44 1.39 -18.61
C SER A 183 -12.63 2.13 -17.97
N GLN A 184 -13.77 2.21 -18.68
CA GLN A 184 -15.00 2.81 -18.14
C GLN A 184 -15.64 1.94 -17.05
N VAL A 185 -15.57 0.61 -17.20
CA VAL A 185 -16.06 -0.32 -16.17
C VAL A 185 -15.31 -0.12 -14.85
N PHE A 186 -13.98 -0.02 -14.89
CA PHE A 186 -13.17 0.19 -13.67
C PHE A 186 -13.51 1.51 -12.98
N GLU A 187 -13.70 2.59 -13.73
CA GLU A 187 -14.12 3.88 -13.17
C GLU A 187 -15.47 3.78 -12.44
N LYS A 188 -16.47 3.12 -13.06
CA LYS A 188 -17.78 2.91 -12.45
C LYS A 188 -17.76 1.90 -11.32
N TYR A 189 -16.83 0.96 -11.33
CA TYR A 189 -16.60 0.03 -10.24
C TYR A 189 -16.01 0.73 -9.00
N ASP A 190 -15.11 1.69 -9.21
CA ASP A 190 -14.57 2.52 -8.13
C ASP A 190 -15.67 3.40 -7.49
N GLU A 191 -16.58 3.98 -8.29
CA GLU A 191 -17.76 4.69 -7.79
C GLU A 191 -18.68 3.79 -6.96
N LEU A 192 -18.91 2.55 -7.40
CA LEU A 192 -19.69 1.55 -6.68
C LEU A 192 -19.03 1.21 -5.34
N ASN A 193 -17.73 0.93 -5.35
CA ASN A 193 -16.96 0.61 -4.14
C ASN A 193 -16.98 1.77 -3.13
N ALA A 194 -16.80 3.00 -3.59
CA ALA A 194 -16.90 4.20 -2.74
C ALA A 194 -18.28 4.32 -2.09
N SER A 195 -19.36 4.07 -2.85
CA SER A 195 -20.73 4.07 -2.32
C SER A 195 -20.95 2.98 -1.27
N VAL A 196 -20.42 1.77 -1.49
CA VAL A 196 -20.49 0.66 -0.52
C VAL A 196 -19.72 1.01 0.75
N GLN A 197 -18.49 1.52 0.61
CA GLN A 197 -17.64 1.88 1.74
C GLN A 197 -18.27 2.99 2.58
N GLU A 198 -18.81 4.02 1.94
CA GLU A 198 -19.55 5.11 2.60
C GLU A 198 -20.73 4.55 3.41
N ASN A 199 -21.55 3.70 2.79
CA ASN A 199 -22.73 3.12 3.40
C ASN A 199 -22.38 2.20 4.59
N VAL A 200 -21.41 1.30 4.43
CA VAL A 200 -20.98 0.37 5.50
C VAL A 200 -20.38 1.14 6.67
N THR A 201 -19.55 2.15 6.40
CA THR A 201 -18.97 3.00 7.46
C THR A 201 -20.04 3.78 8.21
N SER A 202 -21.04 4.27 7.49
CA SER A 202 -22.13 5.09 8.04
C SER A 202 -23.42 4.31 8.33
N ILE A 203 -23.37 2.97 8.43
CA ILE A 203 -24.57 2.12 8.53
C ILE A 203 -25.46 2.47 9.73
N ARG A 204 -24.84 2.89 10.84
CA ARG A 204 -25.59 3.33 12.03
C ARG A 204 -26.44 4.59 11.74
N VAL A 205 -25.90 5.52 10.92
CA VAL A 205 -26.64 6.72 10.50
C VAL A 205 -27.80 6.32 9.57
N VAL A 206 -27.54 5.45 8.58
CA VAL A 206 -28.59 4.93 7.68
C VAL A 206 -29.72 4.31 8.48
N LYS A 207 -29.38 3.50 9.51
CA LYS A 207 -30.38 2.88 10.41
C LYS A 207 -31.11 3.88 11.28
N ALA A 208 -30.40 4.83 11.88
CA ALA A 208 -30.99 5.85 12.75
C ALA A 208 -31.98 6.76 12.01
N PHE A 209 -31.73 7.05 10.73
CA PHE A 209 -32.58 7.88 9.89
C PHE A 209 -33.56 7.09 9.00
N VAL A 210 -33.64 5.75 9.13
CA VAL A 210 -34.51 4.86 8.35
C VAL A 210 -34.39 5.08 6.83
N ARG A 211 -33.15 5.19 6.34
CA ARG A 211 -32.85 5.51 4.93
C ARG A 211 -32.39 4.31 4.08
N GLU A 212 -32.64 3.09 4.54
CA GLU A 212 -32.24 1.85 3.83
C GLU A 212 -32.76 1.78 2.40
N LYS A 213 -34.04 2.14 2.17
CA LYS A 213 -34.62 2.11 0.82
C LYS A 213 -33.94 3.09 -0.13
N HIS A 214 -33.52 4.25 0.37
CA HIS A 214 -32.80 5.25 -0.40
C HIS A 214 -31.41 4.72 -0.79
N GLU A 215 -30.67 4.16 0.16
CA GLU A 215 -29.33 3.63 -0.06
C GLU A 215 -29.35 2.40 -0.99
N VAL A 216 -30.33 1.51 -0.84
CA VAL A 216 -30.54 0.39 -1.79
C VAL A 216 -30.81 0.92 -3.20
N GLY A 217 -31.59 2.01 -3.34
CA GLY A 217 -31.84 2.65 -4.62
C GLY A 217 -30.58 3.26 -5.26
N LYS A 218 -29.73 3.92 -4.44
CA LYS A 218 -28.43 4.49 -4.85
C LYS A 218 -27.48 3.39 -5.33
N PHE A 219 -27.34 2.34 -4.51
CA PHE A 219 -26.51 1.18 -4.84
C PHE A 219 -26.98 0.48 -6.14
N ARG A 220 -28.29 0.25 -6.30
CA ARG A 220 -28.86 -0.37 -7.49
C ARG A 220 -28.52 0.40 -8.76
N LYS A 221 -28.63 1.73 -8.74
CA LYS A 221 -28.26 2.58 -9.90
C LYS A 221 -26.77 2.44 -10.25
N ALA A 222 -25.89 2.45 -9.23
CA ALA A 222 -24.46 2.28 -9.44
C ALA A 222 -24.14 0.88 -10.01
N ALA A 223 -24.76 -0.17 -9.44
CA ALA A 223 -24.62 -1.55 -9.92
C ALA A 223 -25.15 -1.74 -11.34
N ASP A 224 -26.29 -1.14 -11.69
CA ASP A 224 -26.84 -1.18 -13.05
C ASP A 224 -25.92 -0.49 -14.07
N ASN A 225 -25.25 0.58 -13.71
CA ASN A 225 -24.26 1.24 -14.57
C ASN A 225 -23.05 0.35 -14.83
N VAL A 226 -22.50 -0.28 -13.79
CA VAL A 226 -21.42 -1.27 -13.92
C VAL A 226 -21.87 -2.43 -14.80
N TYR A 227 -23.05 -3.00 -14.54
CA TYR A 227 -23.61 -4.10 -15.32
C TYR A 227 -23.70 -3.79 -16.81
N ARG A 228 -24.29 -2.62 -17.18
CA ARG A 228 -24.46 -2.24 -18.59
C ARG A 228 -23.11 -2.07 -19.33
N LEU A 229 -22.12 -1.49 -18.65
CA LEU A 229 -20.79 -1.34 -19.24
C LEU A 229 -20.05 -2.66 -19.33
N PHE A 230 -20.19 -3.52 -18.30
CA PHE A 230 -19.58 -4.84 -18.29
C PHE A 230 -20.13 -5.72 -19.39
N VAL A 231 -21.48 -5.74 -19.59
CA VAL A 231 -22.10 -6.45 -20.71
C VAL A 231 -21.59 -5.96 -22.07
N LYS A 232 -21.37 -4.66 -22.26
CA LYS A 232 -20.78 -4.13 -23.49
C LYS A 232 -19.34 -4.61 -23.72
N ALA A 233 -18.55 -4.64 -22.65
CA ALA A 233 -17.17 -5.11 -22.70
C ALA A 233 -17.11 -6.62 -23.00
N GLU A 234 -17.94 -7.42 -22.31
CA GLU A 234 -18.03 -8.86 -22.51
C GLU A 234 -18.55 -9.23 -23.89
N ASN A 235 -19.56 -8.52 -24.41
CA ASN A 235 -20.08 -8.75 -25.77
C ASN A 235 -18.97 -8.53 -26.84
N ALA A 236 -18.07 -7.57 -26.61
CA ALA A 236 -16.91 -7.41 -27.49
C ALA A 236 -15.93 -8.58 -27.38
N MET A 237 -15.70 -9.11 -26.15
CA MET A 237 -14.80 -10.25 -25.96
C MET A 237 -15.39 -11.59 -26.44
N VAL A 238 -16.68 -11.81 -26.27
CA VAL A 238 -17.35 -13.06 -26.69
C VAL A 238 -17.20 -13.28 -28.19
N THR A 239 -17.11 -12.21 -29.02
CA THR A 239 -16.91 -12.33 -30.47
C THR A 239 -15.56 -12.94 -30.87
N VAL A 240 -14.56 -12.95 -29.97
CA VAL A 240 -13.23 -13.54 -30.23
C VAL A 240 -13.35 -15.04 -30.52
N SER A 241 -14.09 -15.78 -29.67
CA SER A 241 -14.21 -17.23 -29.81
C SER A 241 -14.88 -17.69 -31.13
N PRO A 242 -16.01 -17.14 -31.59
CA PRO A 242 -16.58 -17.47 -32.89
C PRO A 242 -15.65 -17.13 -34.06
N ILE A 243 -14.97 -15.97 -34.03
CA ILE A 243 -14.03 -15.58 -35.10
C ILE A 243 -12.86 -16.56 -35.15
N MET A 244 -12.27 -16.91 -34.00
CA MET A 244 -11.25 -17.92 -33.91
C MET A 244 -11.71 -19.27 -34.50
N MET A 245 -12.92 -19.70 -34.13
CA MET A 245 -13.48 -20.97 -34.59
C MET A 245 -13.70 -20.99 -36.10
N VAL A 246 -14.28 -19.92 -36.65
CA VAL A 246 -14.47 -19.77 -38.12
C VAL A 246 -13.12 -19.78 -38.83
N THR A 247 -12.13 -19.02 -38.34
CA THR A 247 -10.78 -18.97 -38.94
C THR A 247 -10.10 -20.35 -38.87
N SER A 248 -10.22 -21.06 -37.75
CA SER A 248 -9.69 -22.40 -37.57
C SER A 248 -10.28 -23.39 -38.56
N TYR A 249 -11.61 -23.49 -38.61
CA TYR A 249 -12.28 -24.42 -39.53
C TYR A 249 -12.07 -24.04 -40.99
N ALA A 250 -12.09 -22.77 -41.33
CA ALA A 250 -11.77 -22.33 -42.70
C ALA A 250 -10.34 -22.74 -43.09
N SER A 251 -9.36 -22.55 -42.20
CA SER A 251 -7.99 -22.96 -42.45
C SER A 251 -7.87 -24.48 -42.61
N ILE A 252 -8.52 -25.26 -41.74
CA ILE A 252 -8.55 -26.73 -41.80
C ILE A 252 -9.16 -27.20 -43.12
N ILE A 253 -10.32 -26.66 -43.50
CA ILE A 253 -11.00 -27.03 -44.75
C ILE A 253 -10.13 -26.70 -45.97
N LEU A 254 -9.56 -25.49 -46.02
CA LEU A 254 -8.70 -25.09 -47.16
C LEU A 254 -7.46 -25.97 -47.26
N VAL A 255 -6.74 -26.20 -46.12
CA VAL A 255 -5.53 -27.04 -46.09
C VAL A 255 -5.87 -28.50 -46.40
N SER A 256 -7.00 -29.02 -45.91
CA SER A 256 -7.43 -30.39 -46.25
C SER A 256 -7.78 -30.50 -47.72
N TRP A 257 -8.51 -29.52 -48.31
CA TRP A 257 -8.86 -29.54 -49.70
C TRP A 257 -7.66 -29.45 -50.64
N PHE A 258 -6.80 -28.44 -50.45
CA PHE A 258 -5.62 -28.28 -51.27
C PHE A 258 -4.59 -29.40 -51.02
N GLY A 259 -4.42 -29.81 -49.75
CA GLY A 259 -3.54 -30.89 -49.36
C GLY A 259 -3.94 -32.25 -49.96
N ALA A 260 -5.26 -32.58 -49.96
CA ALA A 260 -5.75 -33.78 -50.61
C ALA A 260 -5.47 -33.79 -52.11
N ASN A 261 -5.67 -32.65 -52.81
CA ASN A 261 -5.29 -32.55 -54.22
C ASN A 261 -3.77 -32.76 -54.43
N MET A 262 -2.95 -32.19 -53.54
CA MET A 262 -1.48 -32.36 -53.60
C MET A 262 -1.04 -33.82 -53.29
N ILE A 263 -1.80 -34.53 -52.45
CA ILE A 263 -1.54 -35.98 -52.21
C ILE A 263 -1.84 -36.78 -53.46
N VAL A 264 -2.94 -36.51 -54.13
CA VAL A 264 -3.28 -37.20 -55.39
C VAL A 264 -2.25 -36.92 -56.50
N SER A 265 -1.65 -35.70 -56.53
CA SER A 265 -0.55 -35.36 -57.43
C SER A 265 0.84 -35.82 -56.92
N SER A 266 0.94 -36.50 -55.79
CA SER A 266 2.20 -36.97 -55.19
C SER A 266 3.17 -35.84 -54.79
N GLU A 267 2.66 -34.60 -54.59
CA GLU A 267 3.43 -33.46 -54.11
C GLU A 267 3.46 -33.36 -52.59
N LEU A 268 2.59 -34.10 -51.90
CA LEU A 268 2.45 -34.11 -50.42
C LEU A 268 2.16 -35.54 -49.94
N THR A 269 2.58 -35.90 -48.73
CA THR A 269 2.24 -37.18 -48.12
C THR A 269 1.09 -37.07 -47.15
N THR A 270 0.47 -38.19 -46.72
CA THR A 270 -0.62 -38.22 -45.75
C THR A 270 -0.16 -37.82 -44.36
N GLY A 271 1.06 -38.19 -43.98
CA GLY A 271 1.68 -37.83 -42.72
C GLY A 271 1.99 -36.34 -42.64
N GLU A 272 2.51 -35.74 -43.73
CA GLU A 272 2.76 -34.30 -43.85
C GLU A 272 1.46 -33.50 -43.68
N LEU A 273 0.36 -33.91 -44.35
CA LEU A 273 -0.93 -33.26 -44.19
C LEU A 273 -1.43 -33.29 -42.71
N THR A 274 -1.28 -34.46 -42.06
CA THR A 274 -1.68 -34.64 -40.66
C THR A 274 -0.88 -33.70 -39.73
N SER A 275 0.42 -33.59 -39.98
CA SER A 275 1.29 -32.67 -39.21
C SER A 275 0.89 -31.20 -39.41
N MET A 276 0.58 -30.82 -40.65
CA MET A 276 0.12 -29.45 -40.94
C MET A 276 -1.17 -29.11 -40.24
N LEU A 277 -2.13 -30.02 -40.16
CA LEU A 277 -3.38 -29.83 -39.41
C LEU A 277 -3.12 -29.64 -37.92
N THR A 278 -2.14 -30.37 -37.37
CA THR A 278 -1.74 -30.21 -35.95
C THR A 278 -1.09 -28.84 -35.71
N TYR A 279 -0.19 -28.39 -36.61
CA TYR A 279 0.39 -27.04 -36.51
C TYR A 279 -0.62 -25.92 -36.66
N CYS A 280 -1.70 -26.11 -37.45
CA CYS A 280 -2.79 -25.15 -37.56
C CYS A 280 -3.37 -24.79 -36.19
N MET A 281 -3.72 -25.82 -35.42
CA MET A 281 -4.27 -25.64 -34.07
C MET A 281 -3.26 -24.95 -33.13
N ASN A 282 -1.99 -25.35 -33.19
CA ASN A 282 -0.94 -24.73 -32.37
C ASN A 282 -0.74 -23.24 -32.70
N ILE A 283 -0.71 -22.87 -33.99
CA ILE A 283 -0.55 -21.47 -34.43
C ILE A 283 -1.68 -20.60 -33.88
N LEU A 284 -2.92 -21.04 -34.06
CA LEU A 284 -4.11 -20.24 -33.66
C LEU A 284 -4.22 -20.11 -32.14
N MET A 285 -3.96 -21.19 -31.39
CA MET A 285 -3.97 -21.17 -29.91
C MET A 285 -2.88 -20.28 -29.35
N ASN A 286 -1.66 -20.33 -29.92
CA ASN A 286 -0.59 -19.45 -29.49
C ASN A 286 -0.86 -17.96 -29.78
N LEU A 287 -1.54 -17.65 -30.88
CA LEU A 287 -1.96 -16.30 -31.18
C LEU A 287 -2.93 -15.75 -30.12
N LEU A 288 -3.91 -16.57 -29.69
CA LEU A 288 -4.81 -16.21 -28.61
C LEU A 288 -4.06 -15.98 -27.29
N MET A 289 -3.07 -16.83 -27.02
CA MET A 289 -2.24 -16.71 -25.82
C MET A 289 -1.43 -15.39 -25.82
N VAL A 290 -0.85 -14.99 -26.95
CA VAL A 290 -0.18 -13.68 -27.09
C VAL A 290 -1.14 -12.53 -26.77
N ALA A 291 -2.37 -12.61 -27.27
CA ALA A 291 -3.38 -11.59 -27.00
C ALA A 291 -3.72 -11.50 -25.48
N MET A 292 -3.93 -12.63 -24.82
CA MET A 292 -4.19 -12.68 -23.37
C MET A 292 -3.03 -12.08 -22.55
N VAL A 293 -1.79 -12.43 -22.88
CA VAL A 293 -0.59 -11.89 -22.23
C VAL A 293 -0.56 -10.37 -22.33
N PHE A 294 -0.86 -9.82 -23.50
CA PHE A 294 -0.87 -8.37 -23.72
C PHE A 294 -1.90 -7.66 -22.81
N VAL A 295 -3.12 -8.20 -22.72
CA VAL A 295 -4.18 -7.66 -21.84
C VAL A 295 -3.70 -7.63 -20.39
N MET A 296 -3.18 -8.77 -19.90
CA MET A 296 -2.78 -8.90 -18.50
C MET A 296 -1.59 -8.00 -18.13
N LEU A 297 -0.61 -7.86 -19.03
CA LEU A 297 0.49 -6.92 -18.84
C LEU A 297 -0.01 -5.47 -18.78
N THR A 298 -0.95 -5.10 -19.65
CA THR A 298 -1.53 -3.76 -19.65
C THR A 298 -2.26 -3.44 -18.34
N MET A 299 -3.05 -4.38 -17.81
CA MET A 299 -3.71 -4.23 -16.50
C MET A 299 -2.70 -4.08 -15.36
N SER A 300 -1.58 -4.78 -15.42
CA SER A 300 -0.54 -4.74 -14.39
C SER A 300 0.28 -3.44 -14.40
N LEU A 301 0.27 -2.67 -15.49
CA LEU A 301 0.97 -1.37 -15.58
C LEU A 301 0.45 -0.36 -14.55
N ALA A 302 -0.84 -0.35 -14.25
CA ALA A 302 -1.42 0.53 -13.24
C ALA A 302 -0.86 0.20 -11.84
N SER A 303 -0.85 -1.08 -11.45
CA SER A 303 -0.22 -1.55 -10.21
C SER A 303 1.27 -1.21 -10.18
N GLY A 304 1.97 -1.37 -11.31
CA GLY A 304 3.38 -1.00 -11.46
C GLY A 304 3.65 0.48 -11.21
N LYS A 305 2.80 1.37 -11.71
CA LYS A 305 2.91 2.82 -11.47
C LYS A 305 2.72 3.15 -9.98
N ARG A 306 1.72 2.56 -9.32
CA ARG A 306 1.46 2.80 -7.89
C ARG A 306 2.60 2.29 -6.99
N VAL A 307 3.12 1.09 -7.24
CA VAL A 307 4.25 0.51 -6.50
C VAL A 307 5.52 1.31 -6.73
N ALA A 308 5.82 1.67 -8.00
CA ALA A 308 6.97 2.51 -8.31
C ALA A 308 6.87 3.91 -7.70
N GLY A 309 5.65 4.47 -7.57
CA GLY A 309 5.39 5.71 -6.86
C GLY A 309 5.88 5.64 -5.42
N VAL A 310 5.49 4.60 -4.68
CA VAL A 310 5.96 4.39 -3.30
C VAL A 310 7.48 4.19 -3.23
N LEU A 311 8.07 3.39 -4.14
CA LEU A 311 9.51 3.12 -4.14
C LEU A 311 10.38 4.34 -4.49
N ASN A 312 9.86 5.29 -5.25
CA ASN A 312 10.58 6.49 -5.66
C ASN A 312 10.28 7.70 -4.76
N GLU A 313 9.29 7.59 -3.89
CA GLU A 313 8.96 8.64 -2.93
C GLU A 313 10.13 8.83 -1.97
N LYS A 314 10.50 10.08 -1.72
CA LYS A 314 11.55 10.44 -0.77
C LYS A 314 10.93 11.14 0.41
N SER A 315 11.49 10.91 1.60
CA SER A 315 11.12 11.69 2.79
C SER A 315 11.30 13.19 2.51
N THR A 316 10.31 13.98 2.92
CA THR A 316 10.41 15.45 2.86
C THR A 316 11.33 15.98 3.95
N LEU A 317 11.58 15.20 5.00
CA LEU A 317 12.50 15.51 6.08
C LEU A 317 13.80 14.72 5.90
N ALA A 318 14.93 15.41 6.00
CA ALA A 318 16.25 14.81 5.96
C ALA A 318 17.14 15.45 7.01
N ASN A 319 18.13 14.71 7.48
CA ASN A 319 19.18 15.25 8.32
C ASN A 319 20.06 16.23 7.51
N PRO A 320 20.57 17.30 8.12
CA PRO A 320 21.56 18.17 7.50
C PRO A 320 22.89 17.41 7.30
N GLU A 321 23.82 18.00 6.54
CA GLU A 321 25.13 17.39 6.30
C GLU A 321 25.95 17.20 7.59
N ASN A 322 25.81 18.13 8.55
CA ASN A 322 26.49 18.09 9.84
C ASN A 322 25.46 18.21 10.98
N PRO A 323 24.76 17.13 11.33
CA PRO A 323 23.70 17.17 12.32
C PRO A 323 24.25 17.34 13.74
N VAL A 324 23.47 18.03 14.57
CA VAL A 324 23.73 18.17 16.00
C VAL A 324 23.17 16.97 16.73
N TYR A 325 23.98 16.30 17.56
CA TYR A 325 23.61 15.08 18.28
C TYR A 325 23.33 15.31 19.78
N GLU A 326 23.21 16.57 20.23
CA GLU A 326 22.93 16.85 21.64
C GLU A 326 21.90 17.98 21.76
N VAL A 327 20.81 17.72 22.47
CA VAL A 327 19.83 18.72 22.89
C VAL A 327 20.23 19.20 24.30
N LYS A 328 20.64 20.47 24.41
CA LYS A 328 21.19 21.04 25.66
C LYS A 328 20.16 21.06 26.79
N ASP A 329 19.01 21.66 26.54
CA ASP A 329 17.92 21.85 27.51
C ASP A 329 16.55 21.81 26.82
N GLY A 330 15.48 21.99 27.60
CA GLY A 330 14.09 21.99 27.12
C GLY A 330 13.55 23.35 26.72
N SER A 331 14.40 24.38 26.45
CA SER A 331 13.93 25.66 26.00
C SER A 331 13.42 25.61 24.56
N ILE A 332 12.36 26.37 24.26
CA ILE A 332 11.73 26.41 22.94
C ILE A 332 11.56 27.86 22.51
N GLU A 333 11.91 28.16 21.26
CA GLU A 333 11.70 29.49 20.68
C GLU A 333 11.11 29.35 19.28
N PHE A 334 10.00 30.03 19.03
CA PHE A 334 9.43 30.27 17.72
C PHE A 334 9.77 31.70 17.30
N ASP A 335 10.36 31.84 16.11
CA ASP A 335 10.84 33.10 15.57
C ASP A 335 10.21 33.32 14.18
N ASN A 336 9.19 34.18 14.14
CA ASN A 336 8.37 34.53 12.97
C ASN A 336 7.89 33.28 12.18
N VAL A 337 7.33 32.30 12.88
CA VAL A 337 6.97 31.01 12.29
C VAL A 337 5.63 31.06 11.59
N SER A 338 5.64 30.76 10.29
CA SER A 338 4.43 30.46 9.51
C SER A 338 4.48 29.02 8.98
N PHE A 339 3.33 28.35 8.93
CA PHE A 339 3.26 26.95 8.52
C PHE A 339 1.97 26.63 7.73
N SER A 340 2.13 25.82 6.69
CA SER A 340 1.02 25.24 5.92
C SER A 340 1.31 23.77 5.58
N TYR A 341 0.32 22.87 5.73
CA TYR A 341 0.44 21.47 5.27
C TYR A 341 0.50 21.38 3.74
N ASN A 342 -0.14 22.33 3.07
CA ASN A 342 -0.12 22.43 1.62
C ASN A 342 0.51 23.76 1.20
N THR A 343 1.64 23.71 0.53
CA THR A 343 2.37 24.90 0.02
C THR A 343 1.60 25.75 -0.98
N LYS A 344 0.46 25.24 -1.48
CA LYS A 344 -0.44 25.95 -2.41
C LYS A 344 -1.66 26.56 -1.71
N ALA A 345 -1.75 26.46 -0.39
CA ALA A 345 -2.85 27.07 0.35
C ALA A 345 -2.76 28.59 0.30
N GLU A 346 -3.88 29.27 0.14
CA GLU A 346 -3.95 30.74 0.10
C GLU A 346 -3.65 31.38 1.46
N LYS A 347 -3.95 30.66 2.57
CA LYS A 347 -3.73 31.14 3.95
C LYS A 347 -2.90 30.09 4.71
N PRO A 348 -1.87 30.50 5.46
CA PRO A 348 -1.14 29.60 6.35
C PRO A 348 -2.03 29.13 7.51
N ILE A 349 -1.73 27.96 8.05
CA ILE A 349 -2.41 27.38 9.20
C ILE A 349 -1.89 27.94 10.51
N LEU A 350 -0.60 28.29 10.55
CA LEU A 350 0.03 29.10 11.58
C LEU A 350 0.62 30.34 10.92
N ASN A 351 0.36 31.51 11.51
CA ASN A 351 0.75 32.79 10.96
C ASN A 351 1.54 33.62 11.98
N ASP A 352 2.78 34.00 11.64
CA ASP A 352 3.67 34.87 12.42
C ASP A 352 3.75 34.53 13.91
N ILE A 353 3.98 33.26 14.23
CA ILE A 353 4.07 32.79 15.62
C ILE A 353 5.43 33.22 16.21
N ASN A 354 5.38 33.99 17.28
CA ASN A 354 6.51 34.44 18.07
C ASN A 354 6.31 34.02 19.52
N LEU A 355 7.16 33.10 20.06
CA LEU A 355 6.99 32.52 21.37
C LEU A 355 8.32 32.09 21.98
N LYS A 356 8.50 32.35 23.29
CA LYS A 356 9.67 31.87 24.05
C LYS A 356 9.24 31.14 25.31
N ILE A 357 9.71 29.91 25.46
CA ILE A 357 9.45 29.01 26.58
C ILE A 357 10.81 28.65 27.20
N LYS A 358 10.92 28.80 28.52
CA LYS A 358 12.13 28.42 29.26
C LYS A 358 12.14 26.92 29.55
N SER A 359 13.32 26.34 29.73
CA SER A 359 13.46 24.96 30.17
C SER A 359 12.79 24.75 31.52
N GLY A 360 12.03 23.65 31.68
CA GLY A 360 11.29 23.28 32.88
C GLY A 360 9.92 23.96 33.03
N GLU A 361 9.57 24.98 32.23
CA GLU A 361 8.24 25.62 32.31
C GLU A 361 7.13 24.62 31.90
N THR A 362 5.99 24.72 32.58
CA THR A 362 4.75 24.05 32.21
C THR A 362 3.86 25.04 31.45
N ILE A 363 3.55 24.74 30.19
CA ILE A 363 2.79 25.60 29.27
C ILE A 363 1.45 24.95 28.99
N GLY A 364 0.37 25.67 29.28
CA GLY A 364 -0.98 25.34 28.82
C GLY A 364 -1.22 25.92 27.43
N ILE A 365 -1.86 25.17 26.53
CA ILE A 365 -2.26 25.67 25.22
C ILE A 365 -3.77 25.44 25.07
N ILE A 366 -4.54 26.51 24.91
CA ILE A 366 -6.00 26.48 24.81
C ILE A 366 -6.47 27.29 23.60
N GLY A 367 -7.69 27.03 23.14
CA GLY A 367 -8.30 27.72 22.01
C GLY A 367 -9.41 26.90 21.39
N GLY A 368 -10.19 27.48 20.52
CA GLY A 368 -11.30 26.82 19.83
C GLY A 368 -10.86 25.60 19.01
N THR A 369 -11.84 24.77 18.61
CA THR A 369 -11.58 23.69 17.67
C THR A 369 -11.12 24.28 16.34
N GLY A 370 -10.03 23.78 15.78
CA GLY A 370 -9.45 24.31 14.52
C GLY A 370 -8.45 25.46 14.70
N SER A 371 -8.17 25.94 15.94
CA SER A 371 -7.19 27.02 16.20
C SER A 371 -5.71 26.63 16.03
N SER A 372 -5.42 25.46 15.44
CA SER A 372 -4.08 25.00 15.04
C SER A 372 -3.10 24.62 16.16
N LYS A 373 -3.60 24.32 17.38
CA LYS A 373 -2.79 23.91 18.54
C LYS A 373 -1.88 22.72 18.28
N THR A 374 -2.42 21.64 17.73
CA THR A 374 -1.67 20.43 17.34
C THR A 374 -0.61 20.74 16.30
N SER A 375 -0.90 21.64 15.34
CA SER A 375 0.07 22.04 14.32
C SER A 375 1.28 22.76 14.94
N LEU A 376 1.06 23.62 15.94
CA LEU A 376 2.12 24.30 16.65
C LEU A 376 3.11 23.33 17.30
N VAL A 377 2.61 22.36 18.07
CA VAL A 377 3.48 21.42 18.82
C VAL A 377 4.16 20.42 17.92
N ASN A 378 3.57 20.06 16.79
CA ASN A 378 4.18 19.15 15.81
C ASN A 378 5.47 19.69 15.20
N LEU A 379 5.65 21.01 15.16
CA LEU A 379 6.88 21.66 14.68
C LEU A 379 8.04 21.50 15.66
N ILE A 380 7.78 21.40 16.97
CA ILE A 380 8.82 21.26 18.00
C ILE A 380 9.57 19.92 17.86
N ALA A 381 8.81 18.83 17.63
CA ALA A 381 9.39 17.50 17.39
C ALA A 381 9.83 17.29 15.92
N ARG A 382 9.80 18.37 15.12
CA ARG A 382 10.09 18.32 13.68
C ARG A 382 9.35 17.17 12.99
N LEU A 383 8.03 17.05 13.25
CA LEU A 383 7.17 16.14 12.47
C LEU A 383 6.88 16.73 11.08
N TYR A 384 6.92 18.05 10.99
CA TYR A 384 6.90 18.87 9.78
C TYR A 384 7.95 19.97 9.89
N ASP A 385 8.47 20.46 8.77
CA ASP A 385 9.30 21.67 8.72
C ASP A 385 8.41 22.90 8.53
N VAL A 386 8.84 24.04 9.10
CA VAL A 386 8.15 25.32 8.95
C VAL A 386 8.19 25.80 7.50
N THR A 387 7.19 26.58 7.09
CA THR A 387 7.17 27.22 5.77
C THR A 387 8.05 28.49 5.78
N GLU A 388 7.95 29.28 6.86
CA GLU A 388 8.76 30.48 7.08
C GLU A 388 9.17 30.56 8.55
N GLY A 389 10.25 31.27 8.84
CA GLY A 389 10.77 31.41 10.19
C GLY A 389 11.62 30.24 10.67
N SER A 390 11.77 30.13 11.99
CA SER A 390 12.53 29.07 12.63
C SER A 390 11.95 28.64 13.98
N VAL A 391 12.03 27.32 14.27
CA VAL A 391 11.75 26.75 15.59
C VAL A 391 13.07 26.28 16.19
N LYS A 392 13.38 26.74 17.40
CA LYS A 392 14.61 26.39 18.10
C LYS A 392 14.29 25.59 19.35
N VAL A 393 15.06 24.54 19.61
CA VAL A 393 15.03 23.72 20.82
C VAL A 393 16.43 23.71 21.41
N GLY A 394 16.58 24.00 22.72
CA GLY A 394 17.90 24.10 23.35
C GLY A 394 18.80 25.14 22.69
N GLY A 395 18.21 26.21 22.12
CA GLY A 395 18.90 27.32 21.45
C GLY A 395 19.38 27.03 20.03
N LYS A 396 19.05 25.86 19.44
CA LYS A 396 19.39 25.48 18.06
C LYS A 396 18.15 25.22 17.24
N ASP A 397 18.18 25.55 15.94
CA ASP A 397 17.09 25.26 15.01
C ASP A 397 16.83 23.74 14.96
N VAL A 398 15.58 23.32 14.97
CA VAL A 398 15.18 21.90 14.90
C VAL A 398 15.67 21.24 13.61
N ARG A 399 15.95 22.01 12.56
CA ARG A 399 16.48 21.55 11.26
C ARG A 399 17.97 21.17 11.32
N ASP A 400 18.70 21.69 12.31
CA ASP A 400 20.14 21.43 12.48
C ASP A 400 20.41 20.13 13.24
N TYR A 401 19.40 19.58 13.91
CA TYR A 401 19.55 18.33 14.67
C TYR A 401 19.46 17.08 13.78
N ASP A 402 20.14 16.03 14.25
CA ASP A 402 19.74 14.68 13.88
C ASP A 402 18.31 14.42 14.34
N ILE A 403 17.44 13.93 13.41
CA ILE A 403 16.00 13.78 13.66
C ILE A 403 15.74 12.78 14.80
N GLU A 404 16.50 11.70 14.88
CA GLU A 404 16.35 10.70 15.94
C GLU A 404 16.72 11.28 17.29
N THR A 405 17.85 11.96 17.37
CA THR A 405 18.32 12.64 18.58
C THR A 405 17.33 13.69 19.09
N LEU A 406 16.78 14.51 18.21
CA LEU A 406 15.75 15.49 18.58
C LEU A 406 14.51 14.78 19.14
N ARG A 407 13.99 13.79 18.41
CA ARG A 407 12.77 13.06 18.79
C ARG A 407 12.96 12.18 20.02
N ASP A 408 14.17 11.81 20.37
CA ASP A 408 14.46 11.14 21.64
C ASP A 408 14.32 12.08 22.84
N LYS A 409 14.60 13.37 22.67
CA LYS A 409 14.49 14.38 23.72
C LYS A 409 13.19 15.15 23.72
N VAL A 410 12.40 15.05 22.64
CA VAL A 410 11.05 15.61 22.51
C VAL A 410 10.03 14.46 22.41
N SER A 411 9.38 14.12 23.51
CA SER A 411 8.33 13.11 23.52
C SER A 411 6.96 13.74 23.25
N VAL A 412 6.18 13.10 22.38
CA VAL A 412 4.83 13.55 22.02
C VAL A 412 3.83 12.44 22.32
N VAL A 413 2.82 12.74 23.13
CA VAL A 413 1.62 11.92 23.27
C VAL A 413 0.57 12.53 22.35
N LEU A 414 0.30 11.85 21.24
CA LEU A 414 -0.61 12.30 20.20
C LEU A 414 -2.08 12.23 20.66
N GLN A 415 -2.93 13.06 20.11
CA GLN A 415 -4.38 13.06 20.36
C GLN A 415 -5.00 11.68 20.07
N SER A 416 -4.56 11.01 18.99
CA SER A 416 -4.97 9.64 18.68
C SER A 416 -4.03 8.64 19.34
N ASN A 417 -4.42 8.16 20.51
CA ASN A 417 -3.64 7.19 21.29
C ASN A 417 -3.74 5.79 20.69
N VAL A 418 -2.62 5.23 20.24
CA VAL A 418 -2.55 3.90 19.62
C VAL A 418 -1.64 2.98 20.44
N LEU A 419 -2.17 1.80 20.77
CA LEU A 419 -1.39 0.69 21.34
C LEU A 419 -1.22 -0.41 20.29
N PHE A 420 -0.05 -1.05 20.33
CA PHE A 420 0.25 -2.18 19.46
C PHE A 420 -0.19 -3.50 20.11
N SER A 421 -0.42 -4.51 19.29
CA SER A 421 -0.65 -5.87 19.79
C SER A 421 0.62 -6.39 20.46
N GLY A 422 0.49 -6.94 21.66
CA GLY A 422 1.58 -7.41 22.51
C GLY A 422 1.22 -7.25 23.98
N THR A 423 2.17 -7.38 24.88
CA THR A 423 1.94 -7.15 26.31
C THR A 423 1.92 -5.65 26.63
N ILE A 424 1.47 -5.28 27.82
CA ILE A 424 1.62 -3.91 28.35
C ILE A 424 3.11 -3.54 28.38
N LEU A 425 3.99 -4.44 28.87
CA LEU A 425 5.44 -4.21 28.87
C LEU A 425 6.00 -3.96 27.46
N ASP A 426 5.59 -4.75 26.46
CA ASP A 426 6.01 -4.54 25.08
C ASP A 426 5.61 -3.13 24.60
N ASN A 427 4.39 -2.68 24.93
CA ASN A 427 3.91 -1.35 24.59
C ASN A 427 4.67 -0.24 25.31
N LEU A 428 5.05 -0.42 26.55
CA LEU A 428 5.85 0.55 27.32
C LEU A 428 7.27 0.68 26.76
N ARG A 429 7.90 -0.46 26.40
CA ARG A 429 9.23 -0.51 25.82
C ARG A 429 9.39 0.15 24.45
N TRP A 430 8.30 0.55 23.82
CA TRP A 430 8.38 1.47 22.67
C TRP A 430 8.97 2.84 23.04
N GLY A 431 8.88 3.25 24.32
CA GLY A 431 9.55 4.45 24.82
C GLY A 431 11.05 4.26 25.02
N ASN A 432 11.44 3.09 25.54
CA ASN A 432 12.83 2.67 25.71
C ASN A 432 12.89 1.14 25.69
N GLU A 433 13.48 0.55 24.64
CA GLU A 433 13.53 -0.90 24.45
C GLU A 433 14.32 -1.63 25.54
N ASN A 434 15.27 -0.94 26.17
CA ASN A 434 16.13 -1.45 27.25
C ASN A 434 15.54 -1.20 28.65
N ALA A 435 14.34 -0.63 28.76
CA ALA A 435 13.73 -0.34 30.04
C ALA A 435 13.50 -1.62 30.85
N THR A 436 13.94 -1.59 32.08
CA THR A 436 13.67 -2.64 33.08
C THR A 436 12.19 -2.65 33.43
N GLU A 437 11.70 -3.74 33.99
CA GLU A 437 10.32 -3.82 34.47
C GLU A 437 10.04 -2.78 35.56
N GLU A 438 11.01 -2.54 36.45
CA GLU A 438 10.90 -1.53 37.50
C GLU A 438 10.76 -0.12 36.94
N GLU A 439 11.52 0.25 35.90
CA GLU A 439 11.38 1.54 35.20
C GLU A 439 10.00 1.67 34.53
N CYS A 440 9.51 0.60 33.94
CA CYS A 440 8.17 0.55 33.36
C CYS A 440 7.07 0.76 34.41
N VAL A 441 7.19 0.10 35.57
CA VAL A 441 6.29 0.24 36.72
C VAL A 441 6.32 1.69 37.24
N ASN A 442 7.51 2.28 37.39
CA ASN A 442 7.65 3.64 37.88
C ASN A 442 7.03 4.65 36.91
N ALA A 443 7.23 4.50 35.59
CA ALA A 443 6.58 5.34 34.58
C ALA A 443 5.04 5.19 34.63
N CYS A 444 4.53 3.98 34.86
CA CYS A 444 3.09 3.75 35.03
C CYS A 444 2.53 4.38 36.32
N LYS A 445 3.29 4.40 37.40
CA LYS A 445 2.89 5.11 38.63
C LYS A 445 2.77 6.61 38.39
N LEU A 446 3.75 7.22 37.71
CA LEU A 446 3.71 8.65 37.33
C LEU A 446 2.53 8.98 36.41
N ALA A 447 2.15 8.07 35.53
CA ALA A 447 1.00 8.20 34.64
C ALA A 447 -0.33 7.74 35.29
N CYS A 448 -0.36 7.42 36.58
CA CYS A 448 -1.51 6.84 37.30
C CYS A 448 -2.08 5.59 36.62
N ALA A 449 -1.24 4.80 35.94
CA ALA A 449 -1.64 3.59 35.23
C ALA A 449 -1.47 2.30 36.04
N ASP A 450 -0.59 2.29 37.02
CA ASP A 450 -0.21 1.10 37.81
C ASP A 450 -1.42 0.44 38.48
N ALA A 451 -2.30 1.22 39.11
CA ALA A 451 -3.44 0.69 39.86
C ALA A 451 -4.41 -0.16 38.99
N PHE A 452 -4.70 0.24 37.77
CA PHE A 452 -5.56 -0.57 36.90
C PHE A 452 -4.79 -1.76 36.29
N ILE A 453 -3.48 -1.62 36.04
CA ILE A 453 -2.66 -2.71 35.52
C ILE A 453 -2.59 -3.85 36.56
N GLU A 454 -2.37 -3.52 37.84
CA GLU A 454 -2.36 -4.47 38.93
C GLU A 454 -3.71 -5.20 39.15
N SER A 455 -4.81 -4.59 38.67
CA SER A 455 -6.13 -5.23 38.72
C SER A 455 -6.36 -6.28 37.60
N PHE A 456 -5.50 -6.34 36.58
CA PHE A 456 -5.59 -7.36 35.55
C PHE A 456 -4.99 -8.70 36.04
N PRO A 457 -5.53 -9.86 35.60
CA PRO A 457 -5.03 -11.17 35.98
C PRO A 457 -3.52 -11.37 35.71
N ASP A 458 -3.08 -10.91 34.54
CA ASP A 458 -1.69 -11.05 34.06
C ASP A 458 -0.87 -9.77 34.29
N LYS A 459 -1.42 -8.78 34.98
CA LYS A 459 -0.76 -7.50 35.34
C LYS A 459 -0.07 -6.88 34.10
N TYR A 460 1.24 -6.58 34.21
CA TYR A 460 2.05 -6.01 33.13
C TYR A 460 2.22 -6.93 31.90
N ASN A 461 1.98 -8.25 32.07
CA ASN A 461 2.00 -9.22 30.98
C ASN A 461 0.64 -9.35 30.26
N THR A 462 -0.36 -8.59 30.69
CA THR A 462 -1.68 -8.55 30.03
C THR A 462 -1.51 -8.21 28.56
N LYS A 463 -2.11 -9.01 27.68
CA LYS A 463 -2.08 -8.81 26.24
C LYS A 463 -3.02 -7.69 25.83
N ILE A 464 -2.48 -6.75 25.06
CA ILE A 464 -3.22 -5.67 24.38
C ILE A 464 -3.52 -6.13 22.97
N GLU A 465 -4.77 -5.97 22.54
CA GLU A 465 -5.19 -6.20 21.17
C GLU A 465 -4.78 -5.05 20.26
N GLN A 466 -4.80 -5.28 18.93
CA GLN A 466 -4.44 -4.27 17.95
C GLN A 466 -5.27 -2.98 18.12
N GLY A 467 -4.61 -1.85 18.27
CA GLY A 467 -5.23 -0.56 18.53
C GLY A 467 -5.73 -0.38 19.97
N GLY A 468 -5.48 -1.34 20.88
CA GLY A 468 -5.91 -1.28 22.27
C GLY A 468 -7.43 -1.36 22.44
N THR A 469 -8.11 -2.23 21.67
CA THR A 469 -9.58 -2.37 21.69
C THR A 469 -10.11 -2.97 22.98
N ASN A 470 -9.27 -3.68 23.72
CA ASN A 470 -9.59 -4.33 24.98
C ASN A 470 -9.27 -3.49 26.24
N VAL A 471 -8.89 -2.22 26.09
CA VAL A 471 -8.69 -1.28 27.19
C VAL A 471 -9.52 -0.01 26.97
N SER A 472 -9.91 0.65 28.08
CA SER A 472 -10.69 1.90 28.00
C SER A 472 -9.86 3.06 27.42
N GLY A 473 -10.54 4.13 26.95
CA GLY A 473 -9.87 5.32 26.41
C GLY A 473 -8.89 5.94 27.40
N GLY A 474 -9.30 6.13 28.66
CA GLY A 474 -8.45 6.67 29.73
C GLY A 474 -7.28 5.74 30.11
N GLN A 475 -7.48 4.40 30.10
CA GLN A 475 -6.39 3.44 30.29
C GLN A 475 -5.37 3.54 29.16
N LYS A 476 -5.84 3.63 27.92
CA LYS A 476 -4.99 3.79 26.73
C LYS A 476 -4.17 5.08 26.79
N GLN A 477 -4.78 6.19 27.17
CA GLN A 477 -4.09 7.48 27.34
C GLN A 477 -2.97 7.39 28.37
N ARG A 478 -3.26 6.84 29.56
CA ARG A 478 -2.27 6.67 30.64
C ARG A 478 -1.10 5.77 30.24
N LEU A 479 -1.35 4.69 29.50
CA LEU A 479 -0.28 3.86 28.94
C LEU A 479 0.59 4.60 27.91
N CYS A 480 -0.01 5.43 27.06
CA CYS A 480 0.74 6.27 26.11
C CYS A 480 1.57 7.36 26.82
N ILE A 481 1.06 7.93 27.92
CA ILE A 481 1.80 8.86 28.78
C ILE A 481 3.00 8.13 29.42
N ALA A 482 2.80 6.95 30.03
CA ALA A 482 3.88 6.15 30.62
C ALA A 482 4.96 5.80 29.58
N ARG A 483 4.56 5.44 28.36
CA ARG A 483 5.47 5.21 27.23
C ARG A 483 6.33 6.44 26.91
N ALA A 484 5.72 7.64 26.90
CA ALA A 484 6.43 8.87 26.63
C ALA A 484 7.43 9.24 27.72
N LEU A 485 7.10 8.96 28.99
CA LEU A 485 7.97 9.20 30.15
C LEU A 485 9.22 8.32 30.15
N LEU A 486 9.12 7.08 29.66
CA LEU A 486 10.27 6.15 29.57
C LEU A 486 11.40 6.64 28.65
N LYS A 487 11.15 7.60 27.77
CA LYS A 487 12.19 8.27 26.97
C LYS A 487 13.07 9.21 27.79
N ASN A 488 12.67 9.55 29.02
CA ASN A 488 13.29 10.60 29.84
C ASN A 488 13.52 11.91 29.03
N PRO A 489 12.43 12.51 28.54
CA PRO A 489 12.49 13.61 27.60
C PRO A 489 12.89 14.93 28.27
N LYS A 490 13.51 15.84 27.51
CA LYS A 490 13.69 17.25 27.87
C LYS A 490 12.41 18.06 27.67
N ILE A 491 11.59 17.64 26.72
CA ILE A 491 10.30 18.26 26.38
C ILE A 491 9.24 17.17 26.28
N LEU A 492 8.15 17.31 27.03
CA LEU A 492 7.00 16.42 27.00
C LEU A 492 5.79 17.19 26.45
N ILE A 493 5.24 16.72 25.35
CA ILE A 493 4.05 17.29 24.68
C ILE A 493 2.88 16.35 24.90
N LEU A 494 1.81 16.87 25.47
CA LEU A 494 0.54 16.18 25.71
C LEU A 494 -0.56 16.84 24.86
N ASP A 495 -0.86 16.24 23.70
CA ASP A 495 -1.87 16.77 22.79
C ASP A 495 -3.23 16.13 23.08
N ASP A 496 -4.07 16.85 23.83
CA ASP A 496 -5.40 16.42 24.29
C ASP A 496 -5.44 15.00 24.90
N SER A 497 -4.31 14.63 25.50
CA SER A 497 -4.04 13.25 25.91
C SER A 497 -4.58 12.90 27.31
N THR A 498 -5.31 13.81 27.95
CA THR A 498 -6.04 13.57 29.20
C THR A 498 -7.56 13.77 29.07
N SER A 499 -8.05 13.99 27.87
CA SER A 499 -9.49 14.26 27.60
C SER A 499 -10.42 13.10 27.98
N ALA A 500 -9.95 11.85 27.93
CA ALA A 500 -10.70 10.66 28.34
C ALA A 500 -10.34 10.20 29.77
N VAL A 501 -9.51 10.97 30.49
CA VAL A 501 -9.17 10.74 31.88
C VAL A 501 -10.06 11.61 32.76
N ASP A 502 -10.50 11.08 33.90
CA ASP A 502 -11.28 11.85 34.86
C ASP A 502 -10.45 12.97 35.50
N THR A 503 -11.12 14.02 36.00
CA THR A 503 -10.47 15.24 36.51
C THR A 503 -9.54 14.95 37.69
N ALA A 504 -9.90 14.02 38.58
CA ALA A 504 -9.07 13.68 39.74
C ALA A 504 -7.78 12.98 39.33
N THR A 505 -7.87 12.04 38.40
CA THR A 505 -6.69 11.35 37.84
C THR A 505 -5.80 12.31 37.05
N ASP A 506 -6.37 13.23 36.24
CA ASP A 506 -5.62 14.26 35.52
C ASP A 506 -4.85 15.18 36.49
N ALA A 507 -5.47 15.63 37.59
CA ALA A 507 -4.82 16.39 38.63
C ALA A 507 -3.66 15.61 39.29
N SER A 508 -3.85 14.31 39.54
CA SER A 508 -2.82 13.43 40.11
C SER A 508 -1.62 13.26 39.17
N ILE A 509 -1.86 13.11 37.86
CA ILE A 509 -0.81 13.04 36.82
C ILE A 509 -0.01 14.35 36.81
N ARG A 510 -0.67 15.50 36.80
CA ARG A 510 0.00 16.81 36.81
C ARG A 510 0.85 17.01 38.07
N LYS A 511 0.33 16.62 39.25
CA LYS A 511 1.09 16.65 40.49
C LYS A 511 2.32 15.76 40.43
N ALA A 512 2.16 14.53 39.94
CA ALA A 512 3.29 13.62 39.75
C ALA A 512 4.36 14.21 38.81
N PHE A 513 3.98 14.93 37.78
CA PHE A 513 4.91 15.59 36.86
C PHE A 513 5.67 16.74 37.52
N SER A 514 4.99 17.58 38.32
CA SER A 514 5.66 18.68 39.02
C SER A 514 6.66 18.20 40.05
N GLU A 515 6.40 17.07 40.70
CA GLU A 515 7.26 16.52 41.76
C GLU A 515 8.42 15.68 41.21
N ASN A 516 8.21 14.92 40.12
CA ASN A 516 9.17 13.90 39.66
C ASN A 516 9.94 14.27 38.40
N ILE A 517 9.42 15.19 37.58
CA ILE A 517 10.09 15.65 36.34
C ILE A 517 10.08 17.20 36.25
N PRO A 518 10.56 17.92 37.31
CA PRO A 518 10.53 19.40 37.32
C PRO A 518 11.34 20.03 36.18
N ASP A 519 12.46 19.43 35.78
CA ASP A 519 13.36 19.96 34.75
C ASP A 519 12.87 19.74 33.31
N THR A 520 11.85 18.90 33.13
CA THR A 520 11.23 18.64 31.83
C THR A 520 10.26 19.77 31.48
N THR A 521 10.40 20.38 30.31
CA THR A 521 9.43 21.35 29.76
C THR A 521 8.16 20.61 29.34
N LYS A 522 7.00 21.05 29.82
CA LYS A 522 5.72 20.38 29.56
C LYS A 522 4.80 21.28 28.76
N LEU A 523 4.31 20.80 27.62
CA LEU A 523 3.27 21.48 26.83
C LEU A 523 1.99 20.65 26.92
N ILE A 524 0.95 21.24 27.48
CA ILE A 524 -0.34 20.58 27.72
C ILE A 524 -1.38 21.27 26.83
N ILE A 525 -1.77 20.62 25.76
CA ILE A 525 -2.91 21.05 24.96
C ILE A 525 -4.16 20.44 25.57
N SER A 526 -5.12 21.29 25.91
CA SER A 526 -6.41 20.85 26.41
C SER A 526 -7.54 21.78 25.97
N GLN A 527 -8.72 21.22 25.85
CA GLN A 527 -9.95 21.98 25.69
C GLN A 527 -10.54 22.40 27.06
N ARG A 528 -10.08 21.77 28.17
CA ARG A 528 -10.54 22.07 29.53
C ARG A 528 -9.63 23.09 30.18
N VAL A 529 -10.21 24.18 30.67
CA VAL A 529 -9.48 25.21 31.44
C VAL A 529 -8.86 24.62 32.70
N SER A 530 -9.54 23.70 33.38
CA SER A 530 -9.05 23.01 34.58
C SER A 530 -7.72 22.27 34.38
N SER A 531 -7.46 21.76 33.18
CA SER A 531 -6.23 21.05 32.86
C SER A 531 -5.04 21.98 32.65
N VAL A 532 -5.25 23.27 32.33
CA VAL A 532 -4.17 24.23 32.01
C VAL A 532 -4.08 25.38 33.01
N SER A 533 -5.05 25.56 33.88
CA SER A 533 -5.10 26.70 34.83
C SER A 533 -3.92 26.81 35.80
N HIS A 534 -3.25 25.70 36.07
CA HIS A 534 -2.07 25.62 36.95
C HIS A 534 -0.73 25.73 36.20
N ALA A 535 -0.76 25.97 34.88
CA ALA A 535 0.45 26.14 34.09
C ALA A 535 1.15 27.47 34.42
N ASP A 536 2.47 27.49 34.31
CA ASP A 536 3.27 28.71 34.51
C ASP A 536 2.88 29.81 33.51
N LYS A 537 2.52 29.41 32.30
CA LYS A 537 1.95 30.26 31.26
C LYS A 537 0.91 29.51 30.45
N ILE A 538 -0.09 30.22 30.01
CA ILE A 538 -1.13 29.72 29.12
C ILE A 538 -1.08 30.51 27.82
N ILE A 539 -1.08 29.80 26.71
CA ILE A 539 -1.12 30.34 25.34
C ILE A 539 -2.54 30.16 24.82
N VAL A 540 -3.17 31.26 24.47
CA VAL A 540 -4.50 31.26 23.85
C VAL A 540 -4.31 31.37 22.34
N MET A 541 -4.74 30.34 21.62
CA MET A 541 -4.66 30.31 20.15
C MET A 541 -6.02 30.58 19.52
N ASP A 542 -6.02 31.40 18.50
CA ASP A 542 -7.19 31.68 17.67
C ASP A 542 -6.80 31.81 16.21
N ASP A 543 -7.52 31.16 15.31
CA ASP A 543 -7.34 31.18 13.84
C ASP A 543 -5.87 31.09 13.36
N GLY A 544 -5.05 30.29 14.06
CA GLY A 544 -3.62 30.06 13.69
C GLY A 544 -2.66 31.11 14.22
N GLU A 545 -3.09 32.01 15.09
CA GLU A 545 -2.27 33.06 15.73
C GLU A 545 -2.30 32.91 17.26
N ILE A 546 -1.32 33.50 17.94
CA ILE A 546 -1.32 33.62 19.41
C ILE A 546 -2.12 34.88 19.78
N SER A 547 -3.32 34.69 20.30
CA SER A 547 -4.19 35.77 20.73
C SER A 547 -3.75 36.40 22.06
N ALA A 548 -3.31 35.60 23.02
CA ALA A 548 -2.82 36.05 24.31
C ALA A 548 -1.88 35.05 24.96
N VAL A 549 -0.99 35.54 25.83
CA VAL A 549 -0.12 34.72 26.68
C VAL A 549 -0.10 35.32 28.08
N GLY A 550 -0.28 34.50 29.10
CA GLY A 550 -0.26 34.95 30.50
C GLY A 550 -0.59 33.85 31.48
N THR A 551 -0.67 34.17 32.75
CA THR A 551 -1.18 33.26 33.78
C THR A 551 -2.72 33.18 33.74
N HIS A 552 -3.28 32.17 34.41
CA HIS A 552 -4.74 32.00 34.52
C HIS A 552 -5.46 33.29 34.96
N GLU A 553 -4.93 33.94 36.02
CA GLU A 553 -5.53 35.16 36.58
C GLU A 553 -5.42 36.37 35.65
N GLU A 554 -4.31 36.49 34.93
CA GLU A 554 -4.10 37.56 33.94
C GLU A 554 -5.04 37.38 32.74
N LEU A 555 -5.19 36.15 32.23
CA LEU A 555 -5.99 35.88 31.06
C LEU A 555 -7.50 36.02 31.32
N ILE A 556 -7.99 35.69 32.51
CA ILE A 556 -9.39 35.94 32.88
C ILE A 556 -9.71 37.45 32.75
N LYS A 557 -8.77 38.32 33.10
CA LYS A 557 -8.96 39.77 33.07
C LYS A 557 -8.73 40.38 31.68
N ASN A 558 -7.73 39.86 30.95
CA ASN A 558 -7.18 40.55 29.79
C ASN A 558 -7.48 39.86 28.44
N SER A 559 -7.95 38.60 28.46
CA SER A 559 -8.26 37.85 27.22
C SER A 559 -9.75 37.55 27.13
N PRO A 560 -10.48 38.20 26.24
CA PRO A 560 -11.90 37.95 26.04
C PRO A 560 -12.17 36.46 25.67
N ILE A 561 -11.35 35.90 24.80
CA ILE A 561 -11.48 34.49 24.32
C ILE A 561 -11.29 33.52 25.50
N TYR A 562 -10.24 33.71 26.31
CA TYR A 562 -9.99 32.84 27.46
C TYR A 562 -11.10 32.96 28.51
N ASN A 563 -11.56 34.17 28.78
CA ASN A 563 -12.64 34.39 29.73
C ASN A 563 -13.97 33.78 29.25
N GLU A 564 -14.29 33.88 27.97
CA GLU A 564 -15.47 33.24 27.39
C GLU A 564 -15.43 31.70 27.58
N ILE A 565 -14.28 31.06 27.27
CA ILE A 565 -14.10 29.63 27.47
C ILE A 565 -14.22 29.26 28.94
N TYR A 566 -13.62 30.05 29.85
CA TYR A 566 -13.67 29.83 31.29
C TYR A 566 -15.09 29.95 31.83
N VAL A 567 -15.81 31.01 31.49
CA VAL A 567 -17.20 31.24 31.92
C VAL A 567 -18.12 30.14 31.38
N ALA A 568 -17.95 29.74 30.12
CA ALA A 568 -18.73 28.64 29.54
C ALA A 568 -18.57 27.31 30.31
N GLN A 569 -17.36 27.04 30.80
CA GLN A 569 -17.08 25.80 31.55
C GLN A 569 -17.44 25.86 33.02
N THR A 570 -17.40 27.05 33.65
CA THR A 570 -17.70 27.22 35.08
C THR A 570 -19.17 27.57 35.38
N SER A 571 -19.89 28.16 34.42
CA SER A 571 -21.31 28.57 34.61
C SER A 571 -22.33 27.42 34.50
N GLY A 572 -21.91 26.19 34.44
CA GLY A 572 -22.77 25.00 34.48
C GLY A 572 -23.39 24.59 33.14
N ASN A 573 -23.08 25.27 32.06
CA ASN A 573 -23.58 24.94 30.72
C ASN A 573 -22.64 24.03 29.91
N GLY A 574 -21.46 23.63 30.45
CA GLY A 574 -20.43 22.97 29.68
C GLY A 574 -19.72 21.77 30.30
N ASP A 575 -19.71 21.57 31.62
CA ASP A 575 -19.01 20.41 32.20
C ASP A 575 -19.64 19.96 33.53
N PHE A 576 -20.21 18.74 33.54
CA PHE A 576 -20.79 18.13 34.76
C PHE A 576 -19.74 17.71 35.81
N ASP A 577 -18.45 17.69 35.43
CA ASP A 577 -17.34 17.28 36.30
C ASP A 577 -16.84 18.40 37.25
N ALA A 578 -17.24 19.66 37.03
CA ALA A 578 -16.82 20.79 37.86
C ALA A 578 -17.51 20.87 39.25
N LYS A 579 -18.44 19.96 39.56
CA LYS A 579 -19.15 19.89 40.85
C LYS A 579 -18.54 18.94 41.88
N GLY A 580 -17.34 18.44 41.65
CA GLY A 580 -16.65 17.49 42.54
C GLY A 580 -15.75 18.10 43.62
N GLU A 581 -15.63 19.43 43.76
CA GLU A 581 -14.88 20.09 44.85
C GLU A 581 -15.81 20.86 45.78
N LEU A 582 -16.38 20.14 46.76
CA LEU A 582 -16.79 20.63 48.08
C LEU A 582 -16.40 19.60 49.12
#